data_dec7f47fef13a7f9af97808342167128
#
_entry.id   dec7f47fef13a7f9af97808342167128
#
_cell.length_a   1.000
_cell.length_b   1.000
_cell.length_c   1.000
_cell.angle_alpha   90.00
_cell.angle_beta   90.00
_cell.angle_gamma   90.00
#
_symmetry.space_group_name_H-M   'P 1'
#
loop_
_entity.id
_entity.type
_entity.pdbx_description
1 polymer ?
#
loop_
_entity_poly.entity_id
_entity_poly.type
_entity_poly.pdbx_seq_one_letter_code
_entity_poly.pdbx_strand_id
1 'polypeptide(L)'
;PTPIKYYNPAIRDAYKQGESVAAQKLLDIANKDAENLYIKTDGSLDEGLELVTHPMTLEYHLNEMPWAEVLRKAQSMGYLSHAAGTCGLHVHISRLAFGCTYEQQEAAIARLLYFVEKFWAELLRFSRRTQSQMNRWAARYGIRLTPSEQMSHAKNSCAGRYTAVNLTNSDTVEIRMFRG
;
A
#
# COMPACT_ATOMS: atom_id res chain seq x y z
N PRO A 1 8.86 -3.32 -20.46
CA PRO A 1 7.41 -3.12 -20.49
C PRO A 1 7.14 -1.62 -20.53
N THR A 2 6.42 -1.17 -21.55
CA THR A 2 6.06 0.24 -21.70
C THR A 2 5.18 0.64 -20.51
N PRO A 3 5.49 1.73 -19.79
CA PRO A 3 4.64 2.18 -18.71
C PRO A 3 3.25 2.48 -19.26
N ILE A 4 2.22 1.94 -18.60
CA ILE A 4 0.85 2.30 -18.95
C ILE A 4 0.65 3.72 -18.47
N LYS A 5 0.49 4.66 -19.39
CA LYS A 5 0.15 6.05 -19.08
C LYS A 5 -1.28 6.11 -18.53
N TYR A 6 -1.43 6.01 -17.24
CA TYR A 6 -2.68 6.38 -16.58
C TYR A 6 -2.77 7.91 -16.53
N TYR A 7 -3.47 8.48 -17.49
CA TYR A 7 -3.96 9.84 -17.35
C TYR A 7 -5.12 9.82 -16.34
N ASN A 8 -4.83 10.12 -15.09
CA ASN A 8 -5.87 10.30 -14.08
C ASN A 8 -6.16 11.79 -13.94
N PRO A 9 -7.37 12.26 -14.35
CA PRO A 9 -7.78 13.66 -14.16
C PRO A 9 -7.73 14.12 -12.70
N ALA A 10 -7.92 13.20 -11.74
CA ALA A 10 -7.77 13.46 -10.32
C ALA A 10 -6.34 13.88 -9.92
N ILE A 11 -5.31 13.52 -10.70
CA ILE A 11 -3.94 14.00 -10.47
C ILE A 11 -3.86 15.52 -10.71
N ARG A 12 -4.62 16.05 -11.66
CA ARG A 12 -4.66 17.47 -11.98
C ARG A 12 -5.32 18.30 -10.88
N ASP A 13 -6.32 17.76 -10.20
CA ASP A 13 -7.04 18.42 -9.11
C ASP A 13 -6.35 18.21 -7.74
N ALA A 14 -5.37 17.27 -7.67
CA ALA A 14 -4.55 17.01 -6.49
C ALA A 14 -3.55 18.15 -6.20
N TYR A 15 -3.31 19.03 -7.13
CA TYR A 15 -2.36 20.11 -7.02
C TYR A 15 -2.99 21.40 -6.54
N LYS A 16 -3.25 21.51 -5.27
CA LYS A 16 -3.36 22.84 -4.64
C LYS A 16 -1.98 23.53 -4.73
N GLN A 17 -1.98 24.85 -4.86
CA GLN A 17 -0.82 25.64 -5.33
C GLN A 17 0.51 25.41 -4.60
N GLY A 18 0.53 25.02 -3.31
CA GLY A 18 1.75 24.70 -2.55
C GLY A 18 2.19 23.25 -2.64
N GLU A 19 1.21 22.33 -2.76
CA GLU A 19 1.46 20.88 -2.86
C GLU A 19 2.03 20.51 -4.23
N SER A 20 1.69 21.24 -5.29
CA SER A 20 2.16 20.96 -6.65
C SER A 20 3.68 21.12 -6.80
N VAL A 21 4.27 22.14 -6.16
CA VAL A 21 5.73 22.35 -6.19
C VAL A 21 6.47 21.25 -5.43
N ALA A 22 5.94 20.82 -4.28
CA ALA A 22 6.52 19.73 -3.50
C ALA A 22 6.40 18.39 -4.25
N ALA A 23 5.22 18.11 -4.83
CA ALA A 23 4.98 16.93 -5.64
C ALA A 23 5.94 16.89 -6.84
N GLN A 24 6.11 17.99 -7.57
CA GLN A 24 7.01 18.04 -8.72
C GLN A 24 8.45 17.74 -8.33
N LYS A 25 8.94 18.28 -7.21
CA LYS A 25 10.29 17.99 -6.71
C LYS A 25 10.53 16.51 -6.38
N LEU A 26 9.51 15.80 -5.95
CA LEU A 26 9.59 14.35 -5.70
C LEU A 26 9.55 13.57 -7.03
N LEU A 27 8.69 13.98 -7.96
CA LEU A 27 8.60 13.37 -9.28
C LEU A 27 9.88 13.55 -10.09
N ASP A 28 10.52 14.72 -10.03
CA ASP A 28 11.79 15.00 -10.72
C ASP A 28 12.91 14.04 -10.29
N ILE A 29 12.88 13.59 -9.04
CA ILE A 29 13.83 12.59 -8.53
C ILE A 29 13.40 11.17 -8.94
N ALA A 30 12.15 10.82 -8.65
CA ALA A 30 11.66 9.45 -8.83
C ALA A 30 11.53 9.03 -10.28
N ASN A 31 11.17 9.99 -11.15
CA ASN A 31 10.87 9.76 -12.57
C ASN A 31 11.96 10.26 -13.51
N LYS A 32 13.19 10.43 -13.01
CA LYS A 32 14.32 10.94 -13.78
C LYS A 32 14.61 10.10 -15.03
N ASP A 33 14.64 8.79 -14.87
CA ASP A 33 15.01 7.84 -15.91
C ASP A 33 13.83 7.03 -16.46
N ALA A 34 12.72 6.96 -15.71
CA ALA A 34 11.48 6.30 -16.08
C ALA A 34 10.31 6.86 -15.30
N GLU A 35 9.08 6.69 -15.80
CA GLU A 35 7.86 7.05 -15.08
C GLU A 35 7.57 6.02 -13.98
N ASN A 36 8.20 6.19 -12.82
CA ASN A 36 8.19 5.22 -11.72
C ASN A 36 7.03 5.40 -10.75
N LEU A 37 6.64 6.65 -10.50
CA LEU A 37 5.56 6.94 -9.57
C LEU A 37 4.75 8.17 -10.02
N TYR A 38 3.56 8.26 -9.45
CA TYR A 38 2.71 9.44 -9.51
C TYR A 38 2.28 9.83 -8.09
N ILE A 39 1.79 11.04 -7.94
CA ILE A 39 1.36 11.59 -6.65
C ILE A 39 -0.12 11.92 -6.74
N LYS A 40 -0.85 11.58 -5.70
CA LYS A 40 -2.26 11.94 -5.55
C LYS A 40 -2.55 12.48 -4.15
N THR A 41 -3.70 13.12 -4.00
CA THR A 41 -4.25 13.48 -2.70
C THR A 41 -4.98 12.28 -2.09
N ASP A 42 -4.91 12.14 -0.78
CA ASP A 42 -5.75 11.23 -0.01
C ASP A 42 -6.57 12.05 0.99
N GLY A 43 -7.89 11.86 0.98
CA GLY A 43 -8.80 12.57 1.88
C GLY A 43 -8.63 12.24 3.37
N SER A 44 -7.78 11.27 3.71
CA SER A 44 -7.38 10.98 5.09
C SER A 44 -6.15 11.78 5.55
N LEU A 45 -5.53 12.53 4.64
CA LEU A 45 -4.39 13.41 4.90
C LEU A 45 -4.88 14.86 4.93
N ASP A 46 -4.53 15.62 5.96
CA ASP A 46 -4.92 17.04 6.08
C ASP A 46 -4.20 17.90 5.05
N GLU A 47 -2.88 17.80 4.95
CA GLU A 47 -2.02 18.47 3.97
C GLU A 47 -0.89 17.51 3.56
N GLY A 48 -1.26 16.40 2.93
CA GLY A 48 -0.31 15.33 2.62
C GLY A 48 -0.36 14.87 1.17
N LEU A 49 0.71 14.18 0.78
CA LEU A 49 0.86 13.59 -0.53
C LEU A 49 0.87 12.07 -0.41
N GLU A 50 0.12 11.39 -1.25
CA GLU A 50 0.24 9.94 -1.43
C GLU A 50 1.13 9.65 -2.64
N LEU A 51 2.28 9.00 -2.39
CA LEU A 51 3.17 8.53 -3.44
C LEU A 51 2.73 7.13 -3.86
N VAL A 52 2.40 6.97 -5.13
CA VAL A 52 1.94 5.69 -5.69
C VAL A 52 2.89 5.26 -6.80
N THR A 53 3.46 4.07 -6.66
CA THR A 53 4.31 3.51 -7.72
C THR A 53 3.47 2.88 -8.82
N HIS A 54 3.98 2.90 -10.04
CA HIS A 54 3.53 1.97 -11.05
C HIS A 54 3.87 0.52 -10.65
N PRO A 55 3.16 -0.48 -11.18
CA PRO A 55 3.50 -1.88 -10.93
C PRO A 55 4.93 -2.19 -11.36
N MET A 56 5.73 -2.71 -10.44
CA MET A 56 7.12 -3.07 -10.67
C MET A 56 7.53 -4.29 -9.85
N THR A 57 8.62 -4.93 -10.24
CA THR A 57 9.13 -6.10 -9.53
C THR A 57 9.80 -5.68 -8.22
N LEU A 58 9.92 -6.62 -7.28
CA LEU A 58 10.69 -6.40 -6.06
C LEU A 58 12.14 -6.02 -6.36
N GLU A 59 12.74 -6.66 -7.36
CA GLU A 59 14.11 -6.37 -7.79
C GLU A 59 14.25 -4.91 -8.24
N TYR A 60 13.30 -4.39 -9.02
CA TYR A 60 13.28 -3.00 -9.44
C TYR A 60 13.16 -2.04 -8.25
N HIS A 61 12.30 -2.35 -7.28
CA HIS A 61 12.17 -1.57 -6.05
C HIS A 61 13.47 -1.49 -5.25
N LEU A 62 14.26 -2.58 -5.25
CA LEU A 62 15.49 -2.66 -4.45
C LEU A 62 16.69 -2.02 -5.14
N ASN A 63 16.78 -2.11 -6.46
CA ASN A 63 17.98 -1.77 -7.20
C ASN A 63 17.87 -0.48 -8.04
N GLU A 64 16.67 -0.16 -8.55
CA GLU A 64 16.49 0.93 -9.51
C GLU A 64 15.72 2.13 -8.92
N MET A 65 14.78 1.87 -8.01
CA MET A 65 14.01 2.96 -7.40
C MET A 65 14.86 3.81 -6.46
N PRO A 66 14.93 5.13 -6.69
CA PRO A 66 15.73 6.04 -5.84
C PRO A 66 15.03 6.41 -4.53
N TRP A 67 14.50 5.40 -3.81
CA TRP A 67 13.73 5.59 -2.58
C TRP A 67 14.41 6.47 -1.55
N ALA A 68 15.72 6.26 -1.36
CA ALA A 68 16.46 7.02 -0.36
C ALA A 68 16.50 8.52 -0.69
N GLU A 69 16.60 8.89 -1.96
CA GLU A 69 16.61 10.28 -2.40
C GLU A 69 15.22 10.91 -2.32
N VAL A 70 14.20 10.20 -2.79
CA VAL A 70 12.80 10.64 -2.73
C VAL A 70 12.38 10.90 -1.27
N LEU A 71 12.65 9.95 -0.37
CA LEU A 71 12.25 10.06 1.04
C LEU A 71 13.04 11.14 1.78
N ARG A 72 14.36 11.29 1.53
CA ARG A 72 15.14 12.41 2.10
C ARG A 72 14.62 13.76 1.59
N LYS A 73 14.22 13.84 0.32
CA LYS A 73 13.65 15.07 -0.23
C LYS A 73 12.31 15.39 0.43
N ALA A 74 11.42 14.42 0.57
CA ALA A 74 10.16 14.60 1.28
C ALA A 74 10.40 15.11 2.71
N GLN A 75 11.31 14.47 3.45
CA GLN A 75 11.67 14.87 4.80
C GLN A 75 12.23 16.31 4.85
N SER A 76 13.09 16.69 3.91
CA SER A 76 13.64 18.05 3.83
C SER A 76 12.60 19.14 3.55
N MET A 77 11.44 18.75 3.03
CA MET A 77 10.30 19.63 2.80
C MET A 77 9.30 19.63 3.96
N GLY A 78 9.60 18.93 5.07
CA GLY A 78 8.78 18.91 6.27
C GLY A 78 7.72 17.81 6.33
N TYR A 79 7.70 16.86 5.37
CA TYR A 79 6.79 15.71 5.44
C TYR A 79 7.22 14.75 6.55
N LEU A 80 6.28 14.38 7.40
CA LEU A 80 6.56 13.66 8.65
C LEU A 80 6.29 12.16 8.55
N SER A 81 5.68 11.67 7.46
CA SER A 81 5.29 10.28 7.28
C SER A 81 4.61 9.71 8.53
N HIS A 82 5.18 8.71 9.16
CA HIS A 82 4.61 8.05 10.35
C HIS A 82 4.36 9.01 11.54
N ALA A 83 5.13 10.09 11.67
CA ALA A 83 4.94 11.05 12.76
C ALA A 83 3.69 11.92 12.59
N ALA A 84 3.12 11.99 11.39
CA ALA A 84 1.82 12.62 11.13
C ALA A 84 0.63 11.85 11.75
N GLY A 85 0.81 10.56 12.08
CA GLY A 85 -0.24 9.72 12.68
C GLY A 85 -1.29 9.19 11.69
N THR A 86 -1.38 9.74 10.50
CA THR A 86 -2.35 9.41 9.46
C THR A 86 -1.76 8.58 8.32
N CYS A 87 -0.43 8.58 8.17
CA CYS A 87 0.27 7.88 7.09
C CYS A 87 0.39 6.38 7.31
N GLY A 88 0.44 5.64 6.21
CA GLY A 88 0.70 4.20 6.18
C GLY A 88 1.47 3.81 4.92
N LEU A 89 2.20 2.71 4.99
CA LEU A 89 2.75 2.04 3.82
C LEU A 89 1.81 0.91 3.41
N HIS A 90 1.34 0.96 2.17
CA HIS A 90 0.50 -0.05 1.57
C HIS A 90 1.28 -0.77 0.47
N VAL A 91 1.19 -2.10 0.45
CA VAL A 91 1.83 -2.93 -0.57
C VAL A 91 0.75 -3.65 -1.36
N HIS A 92 0.63 -3.33 -2.64
CA HIS A 92 -0.27 -3.98 -3.57
C HIS A 92 0.46 -5.10 -4.31
N ILE A 93 -0.05 -6.31 -4.21
CA ILE A 93 0.50 -7.49 -4.88
C ILE A 93 -0.50 -7.94 -5.93
N SER A 94 -0.07 -8.04 -7.20
CA SER A 94 -0.93 -8.56 -8.26
C SER A 94 -1.47 -9.94 -7.90
N ARG A 95 -2.75 -10.18 -8.12
CA ARG A 95 -3.34 -11.52 -7.91
C ARG A 95 -2.67 -12.59 -8.77
N LEU A 96 -2.15 -12.22 -9.93
CA LEU A 96 -1.39 -13.13 -10.80
C LEU A 96 -0.10 -13.65 -10.15
N ALA A 97 0.46 -12.93 -9.17
CA ALA A 97 1.62 -13.40 -8.41
C ALA A 97 1.29 -14.59 -7.48
N PHE A 98 0.00 -14.81 -7.19
CA PHE A 98 -0.47 -15.90 -6.34
C PHE A 98 -0.80 -17.20 -7.11
N GLY A 99 -0.83 -17.16 -8.44
CA GLY A 99 -1.09 -18.33 -9.28
C GLY A 99 -1.67 -17.97 -10.64
N CYS A 100 -1.60 -18.94 -11.57
CA CYS A 100 -2.08 -18.77 -12.94
C CYS A 100 -3.60 -18.98 -13.08
N THR A 101 -4.21 -19.72 -12.15
CA THR A 101 -5.67 -19.94 -12.14
C THR A 101 -6.31 -19.30 -10.91
N TYR A 102 -7.61 -19.06 -11.00
CA TYR A 102 -8.39 -18.51 -9.89
C TYR A 102 -8.26 -19.38 -8.63
N GLU A 103 -8.32 -20.70 -8.75
CA GLU A 103 -8.23 -21.63 -7.63
C GLU A 103 -6.84 -21.57 -6.96
N GLN A 104 -5.77 -21.45 -7.74
CA GLN A 104 -4.41 -21.29 -7.22
C GLN A 104 -4.27 -19.98 -6.47
N GLN A 105 -4.78 -18.88 -7.03
CA GLN A 105 -4.77 -17.56 -6.40
C GLN A 105 -5.54 -17.59 -5.07
N GLU A 106 -6.74 -18.13 -5.06
CA GLU A 106 -7.56 -18.23 -3.86
C GLU A 106 -6.88 -19.06 -2.76
N ALA A 107 -6.31 -20.20 -3.13
CA ALA A 107 -5.60 -21.05 -2.18
C ALA A 107 -4.34 -20.39 -1.60
N ALA A 108 -3.61 -19.64 -2.41
CA ALA A 108 -2.41 -18.90 -1.95
C ALA A 108 -2.79 -17.70 -1.08
N ILE A 109 -3.81 -16.94 -1.46
CA ILE A 109 -4.32 -15.78 -0.69
C ILE A 109 -4.92 -16.28 0.64
N ALA A 110 -5.63 -17.41 0.66
CA ALA A 110 -6.14 -18.01 1.88
C ALA A 110 -5.02 -18.33 2.89
N ARG A 111 -3.88 -18.85 2.40
CA ARG A 111 -2.69 -19.11 3.23
C ARG A 111 -2.06 -17.82 3.73
N LEU A 112 -2.00 -16.77 2.90
CA LEU A 112 -1.52 -15.45 3.32
C LEU A 112 -2.40 -14.86 4.44
N LEU A 113 -3.72 -14.89 4.28
CA LEU A 113 -4.65 -14.43 5.30
C LEU A 113 -4.46 -15.21 6.61
N TYR A 114 -4.40 -16.54 6.51
CA TYR A 114 -4.19 -17.40 7.66
C TYR A 114 -2.84 -17.14 8.35
N PHE A 115 -1.78 -16.93 7.57
CA PHE A 115 -0.46 -16.56 8.08
C PHE A 115 -0.50 -15.24 8.86
N VAL A 116 -1.12 -14.20 8.27
CA VAL A 116 -1.23 -12.88 8.92
C VAL A 116 -1.99 -12.98 10.23
N GLU A 117 -3.08 -13.72 10.26
CA GLU A 117 -3.87 -13.90 11.48
C GLU A 117 -3.16 -14.75 12.54
N LYS A 118 -2.48 -15.80 12.12
CA LYS A 118 -1.74 -16.71 13.01
C LYS A 118 -0.54 -16.02 13.68
N PHE A 119 0.20 -15.22 12.92
CA PHE A 119 1.40 -14.52 13.38
C PHE A 119 1.13 -13.03 13.66
N TRP A 120 -0.09 -12.71 14.09
CA TRP A 120 -0.50 -11.33 14.30
C TRP A 120 0.41 -10.54 15.25
N ALA A 121 0.82 -11.14 16.37
CA ALA A 121 1.65 -10.47 17.36
C ALA A 121 3.03 -10.10 16.82
N GLU A 122 3.65 -11.00 16.06
CA GLU A 122 4.93 -10.80 15.41
C GLU A 122 4.83 -9.74 14.31
N LEU A 123 3.81 -9.85 13.48
CA LEU A 123 3.55 -8.90 12.39
C LEU A 123 3.17 -7.51 12.92
N LEU A 124 2.44 -7.41 14.02
CA LEU A 124 2.18 -6.14 14.68
C LEU A 124 3.48 -5.46 15.12
N ARG A 125 4.41 -6.21 15.74
CA ARG A 125 5.74 -5.68 16.10
C ARG A 125 6.53 -5.25 14.87
N PHE A 126 6.54 -6.09 13.83
CA PHE A 126 7.23 -5.80 12.58
C PHE A 126 6.64 -4.57 11.87
N SER A 127 5.32 -4.41 11.90
CA SER A 127 4.62 -3.27 11.28
C SER A 127 4.97 -1.93 11.90
N ARG A 128 5.47 -1.91 13.14
CA ARG A 128 5.76 -0.73 13.95
C ARG A 128 4.54 0.18 14.22
N ARG A 129 3.34 -0.34 14.03
CA ARG A 129 2.10 0.34 14.43
C ARG A 129 1.66 -0.10 15.82
N THR A 130 0.88 0.74 16.48
CA THR A 130 0.18 0.37 17.72
C THR A 130 -1.07 -0.45 17.40
N GLN A 131 -1.54 -1.23 18.38
CA GLN A 131 -2.80 -1.97 18.24
C GLN A 131 -4.00 -1.04 17.92
N SER A 132 -4.02 0.16 18.50
CA SER A 132 -5.06 1.16 18.24
C SER A 132 -5.05 1.62 16.77
N GLN A 133 -3.87 1.89 16.22
CA GLN A 133 -3.73 2.24 14.80
C GLN A 133 -4.15 1.09 13.88
N MET A 134 -3.80 -0.15 14.25
CA MET A 134 -4.24 -1.32 13.49
C MET A 134 -5.76 -1.45 13.50
N ASN A 135 -6.39 -1.35 14.67
CA ASN A 135 -7.85 -1.45 14.79
C ASN A 135 -8.58 -0.39 13.95
N ARG A 136 -7.99 0.78 13.80
CA ARG A 136 -8.58 1.88 13.01
C ARG A 136 -8.37 1.74 11.51
N TRP A 137 -7.18 1.34 11.06
CA TRP A 137 -6.76 1.46 9.67
C TRP A 137 -6.44 0.15 8.95
N ALA A 138 -6.21 -0.91 9.74
CA ALA A 138 -5.74 -2.20 9.24
C ALA A 138 -6.20 -3.33 10.18
N ALA A 139 -7.50 -3.39 10.45
CA ALA A 139 -8.07 -4.35 11.40
C ALA A 139 -7.83 -5.81 10.94
N ARG A 140 -7.68 -6.69 11.91
CA ARG A 140 -7.62 -8.14 11.63
C ARG A 140 -9.01 -8.72 11.44
N TYR A 141 -9.10 -9.81 10.71
CA TYR A 141 -10.33 -10.59 10.59
C TYR A 141 -10.60 -11.49 11.81
N GLY A 142 -9.55 -11.88 12.54
CA GLY A 142 -9.59 -12.90 13.56
C GLY A 142 -9.33 -14.29 12.99
N ILE A 143 -8.51 -15.08 13.71
CA ILE A 143 -8.06 -16.38 13.23
C ILE A 143 -9.19 -17.41 13.12
N ARG A 144 -9.11 -18.27 12.11
CA ARG A 144 -9.95 -19.46 11.90
C ARG A 144 -9.09 -20.73 11.95
N LEU A 145 -9.72 -21.90 11.93
CA LEU A 145 -9.00 -23.18 12.08
C LEU A 145 -8.19 -23.53 10.83
N THR A 146 -8.67 -23.17 9.66
CA THR A 146 -8.02 -23.50 8.39
C THR A 146 -7.90 -22.27 7.48
N PRO A 147 -6.97 -22.29 6.50
CA PRO A 147 -6.87 -21.23 5.49
C PRO A 147 -8.16 -21.04 4.68
N SER A 148 -8.88 -22.12 4.36
CA SER A 148 -10.15 -22.06 3.61
C SER A 148 -11.23 -21.35 4.41
N GLU A 149 -11.39 -21.67 5.69
CA GLU A 149 -12.31 -20.96 6.60
C GLU A 149 -11.90 -19.50 6.77
N GLN A 150 -10.60 -19.22 6.85
CA GLN A 150 -10.08 -17.86 6.92
C GLN A 150 -10.47 -17.03 5.71
N MET A 151 -10.35 -17.59 4.49
CA MET A 151 -10.75 -16.95 3.26
C MET A 151 -12.26 -16.71 3.21
N SER A 152 -13.04 -17.72 3.54
CA SER A 152 -14.49 -17.61 3.59
C SER A 152 -14.96 -16.52 4.57
N HIS A 153 -14.34 -16.49 5.75
CA HIS A 153 -14.61 -15.45 6.74
C HIS A 153 -14.26 -14.04 6.25
N ALA A 154 -13.09 -13.87 5.63
CA ALA A 154 -12.66 -12.58 5.10
C ALA A 154 -13.60 -12.06 4.00
N LYS A 155 -14.02 -12.93 3.07
CA LYS A 155 -14.94 -12.58 1.99
C LYS A 155 -16.34 -12.20 2.50
N ASN A 156 -16.82 -12.84 3.55
CA ASN A 156 -18.14 -12.59 4.13
C ASN A 156 -18.13 -11.49 5.21
N SER A 157 -16.96 -10.91 5.49
CA SER A 157 -16.85 -9.83 6.47
C SER A 157 -17.33 -8.50 5.90
N CYS A 158 -17.98 -7.68 6.72
CA CYS A 158 -18.35 -6.31 6.38
C CYS A 158 -17.23 -5.30 6.67
N ALA A 159 -15.98 -5.76 6.86
CA ALA A 159 -14.87 -4.93 7.32
C ALA A 159 -14.36 -3.91 6.27
N GLY A 160 -14.78 -4.07 5.02
CA GLY A 160 -14.38 -3.16 3.93
C GLY A 160 -12.87 -3.13 3.69
N ARG A 161 -12.37 -1.97 3.25
CA ARG A 161 -10.94 -1.80 2.89
C ARG A 161 -9.99 -1.62 4.08
N TYR A 162 -10.50 -1.37 5.28
CA TYR A 162 -9.67 -1.06 6.46
C TYR A 162 -9.20 -2.31 7.21
N THR A 163 -8.81 -3.34 6.48
CA THR A 163 -8.25 -4.59 7.01
C THR A 163 -6.76 -4.70 6.72
N ALA A 164 -6.03 -5.49 7.53
CA ALA A 164 -4.59 -5.70 7.38
C ALA A 164 -4.23 -6.29 6.01
N VAL A 165 -5.10 -7.18 5.51
CA VAL A 165 -5.06 -7.73 4.14
C VAL A 165 -6.38 -7.37 3.49
N ASN A 166 -6.37 -6.35 2.64
CA ASN A 166 -7.57 -5.90 1.94
C ASN A 166 -7.76 -6.69 0.64
N LEU A 167 -8.94 -7.29 0.48
CA LEU A 167 -9.33 -8.09 -0.67
C LEU A 167 -10.32 -7.38 -1.60
N THR A 168 -10.67 -6.12 -1.34
CA THR A 168 -11.72 -5.40 -2.09
C THR A 168 -11.28 -5.02 -3.51
N ASN A 169 -9.97 -5.02 -3.81
CA ASN A 169 -9.47 -4.76 -5.15
C ASN A 169 -9.57 -6.03 -6.03
N SER A 170 -10.03 -5.85 -7.28
CA SER A 170 -10.17 -6.95 -8.25
C SER A 170 -8.84 -7.55 -8.67
N ASP A 171 -7.82 -6.71 -8.87
CA ASP A 171 -6.56 -7.08 -9.52
C ASP A 171 -5.42 -7.30 -8.55
N THR A 172 -5.55 -6.80 -7.31
CA THR A 172 -4.50 -6.87 -6.31
C THR A 172 -5.01 -7.34 -4.96
N VAL A 173 -4.09 -7.87 -4.16
CA VAL A 173 -4.22 -8.01 -2.70
C VAL A 173 -3.40 -6.88 -2.08
N GLU A 174 -4.00 -6.11 -1.18
CA GLU A 174 -3.33 -4.97 -0.55
C GLU A 174 -2.99 -5.30 0.90
N ILE A 175 -1.72 -5.18 1.27
CA ILE A 175 -1.24 -5.29 2.66
C ILE A 175 -1.15 -3.87 3.23
N ARG A 176 -1.94 -3.56 4.26
CA ARG A 176 -2.10 -2.22 4.82
C ARG A 176 -1.50 -2.02 6.20
N MET A 177 -0.87 -3.03 6.75
CA MET A 177 -0.50 -3.04 8.15
C MET A 177 0.78 -2.25 8.49
N PHE A 178 1.57 -1.83 7.51
CA PHE A 178 2.85 -1.20 7.78
C PHE A 178 2.74 0.28 8.13
N ARG A 179 3.66 0.72 8.99
CA ARG A 179 3.82 2.13 9.34
C ARG A 179 4.43 2.89 8.15
N GLY A 180 3.91 4.08 7.84
CA GLY A 180 4.43 4.95 6.81
C GLY A 180 5.75 5.62 7.17
#